data_c6899ec5f737976e7e659284936edb5d
#
_entry.id   c6899ec5f737976e7e659284936edb5d
#
_cell.length_a   1.000
_cell.length_b   1.000
_cell.length_c   1.000
_cell.angle_alpha   90.00
_cell.angle_beta   90.00
_cell.angle_gamma   90.00
#
_symmetry.space_group_name_H-M   'P 1'
#
loop_
_entity.id
_entity.type
_entity.pdbx_description
1 polymer ?
#
loop_
_entity_poly.entity_id
_entity_poly.type
_entity_poly.pdbx_seq_one_letter_code
_entity_poly.pdbx_strand_id
1 'polypeptide(L)'
;MEVKLPVEELRENKIMVCTPMYGGMCSGMYSKACADLATVATKYGMDLKFFYLFNESLIPRARNYLVDEFMRSHYTHLMFIDADIHFDPNDVLTLAALDKDIIGGPYPKKCIAWEKVRNAVDSGLADEDPNVLEKYTGDYVFNPVENTHKIQISEPVDTLEIGTGFMMIKKQVFLDFKEAFPQFSYKPDHNRSEHFKGDRNIHAYFDTVIDSEAYLGSVSGGSDRYLSEDYFFCQFARKMGYQIFLCPWMELGHMGSYVF
;
A
#
# COMPACT_ATOMS: atom_id res chain seq x y z
N MET A 1 -16.82 -8.85 -4.29
CA MET A 1 -17.43 -7.90 -5.26
C MET A 1 -17.01 -8.30 -6.66
N GLU A 2 -17.92 -8.36 -7.63
CA GLU A 2 -17.57 -8.57 -9.04
C GLU A 2 -17.53 -7.18 -9.72
N VAL A 3 -16.33 -6.72 -10.10
CA VAL A 3 -16.15 -5.48 -10.83
C VAL A 3 -16.13 -5.82 -12.33
N LYS A 4 -17.07 -5.29 -13.08
CA LYS A 4 -17.14 -5.44 -14.55
C LYS A 4 -16.63 -4.16 -15.19
N LEU A 5 -15.44 -4.22 -15.76
CA LEU A 5 -14.87 -3.13 -16.54
C LEU A 5 -14.55 -3.63 -17.96
N PRO A 6 -14.86 -2.85 -19.01
CA PRO A 6 -14.38 -3.15 -20.35
C PRO A 6 -12.84 -3.26 -20.37
N VAL A 7 -12.32 -4.27 -21.09
CA VAL A 7 -10.86 -4.51 -21.15
C VAL A 7 -10.13 -3.30 -21.76
N GLU A 8 -10.77 -2.57 -22.63
CA GLU A 8 -10.25 -1.35 -23.26
C GLU A 8 -9.97 -0.26 -22.23
N GLU A 9 -10.89 -0.04 -21.29
CA GLU A 9 -10.72 0.94 -20.20
C GLU A 9 -9.63 0.49 -19.24
N LEU A 10 -9.54 -0.80 -18.95
CA LEU A 10 -8.48 -1.35 -18.10
C LEU A 10 -7.08 -1.13 -18.71
N ARG A 11 -6.95 -1.18 -20.04
CA ARG A 11 -5.69 -0.94 -20.78
C ARG A 11 -5.18 0.49 -20.71
N GLU A 12 -6.04 1.46 -20.43
CA GLU A 12 -5.63 2.85 -20.23
C GLU A 12 -4.85 3.04 -18.93
N ASN A 13 -5.06 2.16 -17.97
CA ASN A 13 -4.35 2.14 -16.70
C ASN A 13 -2.95 1.53 -16.90
N LYS A 14 -1.93 2.38 -16.94
CA LYS A 14 -0.52 1.99 -17.02
C LYS A 14 0.05 1.88 -15.62
N ILE A 15 0.38 0.66 -15.19
CA ILE A 15 0.69 0.37 -13.78
C ILE A 15 2.19 0.10 -13.62
N MET A 16 2.82 0.82 -12.70
CA MET A 16 4.17 0.54 -12.22
C MET A 16 4.12 -0.07 -10.82
N VAL A 17 4.39 -1.37 -10.72
CA VAL A 17 4.51 -2.07 -9.43
C VAL A 17 5.88 -1.76 -8.84
N CYS A 18 5.90 -1.12 -7.69
CA CYS A 18 7.09 -0.66 -7.00
C CYS A 18 7.29 -1.42 -5.69
N THR A 19 8.44 -2.08 -5.54
CA THR A 19 8.73 -2.90 -4.35
C THR A 19 10.07 -2.51 -3.74
N PRO A 20 10.09 -2.03 -2.49
CA PRO A 20 11.31 -1.97 -1.69
C PRO A 20 11.79 -3.41 -1.41
N MET A 21 13.02 -3.73 -1.80
CA MET A 21 13.53 -5.11 -1.73
C MET A 21 14.92 -5.12 -1.07
N TYR A 22 14.94 -4.92 0.26
CA TYR A 22 16.19 -4.92 1.02
C TYR A 22 16.90 -6.27 0.93
N GLY A 23 18.20 -6.24 0.67
CA GLY A 23 18.98 -7.46 0.47
C GLY A 23 18.67 -8.22 -0.83
N GLY A 24 17.85 -7.66 -1.73
CA GLY A 24 17.43 -8.33 -2.96
C GLY A 24 16.53 -9.55 -2.72
N MET A 25 15.92 -9.68 -1.57
CA MET A 25 15.12 -10.85 -1.18
C MET A 25 13.62 -10.55 -1.23
N CYS A 26 12.86 -11.58 -1.60
CA CYS A 26 11.40 -11.58 -1.52
C CYS A 26 10.88 -12.95 -1.08
N SER A 27 9.63 -13.01 -0.63
CA SER A 27 8.98 -14.30 -0.36
C SER A 27 8.65 -15.05 -1.65
N GLY A 28 8.66 -16.39 -1.60
CA GLY A 28 8.25 -17.21 -2.73
C GLY A 28 6.80 -16.96 -3.14
N MET A 29 5.93 -16.65 -2.19
CA MET A 29 4.51 -16.33 -2.44
C MET A 29 4.37 -14.99 -3.20
N TYR A 30 5.13 -13.96 -2.82
CA TYR A 30 5.22 -12.70 -3.57
C TYR A 30 5.72 -12.94 -5.00
N SER A 31 6.82 -13.68 -5.15
CA SER A 31 7.40 -13.97 -6.47
C SER A 31 6.40 -14.67 -7.38
N LYS A 32 5.67 -15.66 -6.85
CA LYS A 32 4.59 -16.34 -7.58
C LYS A 32 3.48 -15.38 -7.98
N ALA A 33 2.98 -14.57 -7.06
CA ALA A 33 1.91 -13.61 -7.33
C ALA A 33 2.32 -12.58 -8.42
N CYS A 34 3.58 -12.12 -8.41
CA CYS A 34 4.11 -11.24 -9.46
C CYS A 34 4.16 -11.93 -10.83
N ALA A 35 4.57 -13.19 -10.90
CA ALA A 35 4.58 -13.96 -12.15
C ALA A 35 3.16 -14.16 -12.70
N ASP A 36 2.21 -14.48 -11.83
CA ASP A 36 0.80 -14.61 -12.18
C ASP A 36 0.23 -13.25 -12.66
N LEU A 37 0.55 -12.14 -11.97
CA LEU A 37 0.15 -10.79 -12.37
C LEU A 37 0.72 -10.41 -13.75
N ALA A 38 1.98 -10.71 -14.03
CA ALA A 38 2.59 -10.48 -15.35
C ALA A 38 1.85 -11.25 -16.44
N THR A 39 1.47 -12.50 -16.15
CA THR A 39 0.71 -13.35 -17.08
C THR A 39 -0.68 -12.77 -17.35
N VAL A 40 -1.38 -12.35 -16.31
CA VAL A 40 -2.72 -11.76 -16.44
C VAL A 40 -2.66 -10.43 -17.17
N ALA A 41 -1.71 -9.55 -16.84
CA ALA A 41 -1.50 -8.27 -17.51
C ALA A 41 -1.21 -8.46 -19.01
N THR A 42 -0.36 -9.42 -19.35
CA THR A 42 -0.06 -9.77 -20.75
C THR A 42 -1.29 -10.26 -21.49
N LYS A 43 -2.09 -11.14 -20.86
CA LYS A 43 -3.33 -11.65 -21.42
C LYS A 43 -4.33 -10.55 -21.79
N TYR A 44 -4.43 -9.53 -20.95
CA TYR A 44 -5.33 -8.39 -21.19
C TYR A 44 -4.69 -7.23 -21.95
N GLY A 45 -3.40 -7.32 -22.30
CA GLY A 45 -2.66 -6.28 -23.04
C GLY A 45 -2.46 -5.00 -22.22
N MET A 46 -2.31 -5.12 -20.90
CA MET A 46 -2.04 -4.01 -20.00
C MET A 46 -0.56 -3.64 -19.99
N ASP A 47 -0.27 -2.34 -19.92
CA ASP A 47 1.09 -1.83 -19.74
C ASP A 47 1.43 -1.88 -18.23
N LEU A 48 2.14 -2.94 -17.83
CA LEU A 48 2.54 -3.21 -16.45
C LEU A 48 4.05 -3.40 -16.36
N LYS A 49 4.68 -2.74 -15.42
CA LYS A 49 6.11 -2.84 -15.14
C LYS A 49 6.35 -3.13 -13.66
N PHE A 50 7.26 -4.07 -13.38
CA PHE A 50 7.81 -4.23 -12.04
C PHE A 50 9.10 -3.42 -11.91
N PHE A 51 9.22 -2.68 -10.81
CA PHE A 51 10.42 -1.93 -10.46
C PHE A 51 10.82 -2.24 -9.02
N TYR A 52 11.99 -2.80 -8.86
CA TYR A 52 12.54 -3.22 -7.58
C TYR A 52 13.66 -2.28 -7.15
N LEU A 53 13.60 -1.78 -5.92
CA LEU A 53 14.68 -1.01 -5.31
C LEU A 53 15.43 -1.86 -4.31
N PHE A 54 16.68 -2.19 -4.64
CA PHE A 54 17.52 -3.04 -3.81
C PHE A 54 18.34 -2.23 -2.79
N ASN A 55 18.59 -2.84 -1.62
CA ASN A 55 19.58 -2.40 -0.64
C ASN A 55 19.37 -0.99 -0.03
N GLU A 56 18.20 -0.40 -0.13
CA GLU A 56 17.86 0.80 0.63
C GLU A 56 17.29 0.38 2.00
N SER A 57 18.00 0.73 3.07
CA SER A 57 17.68 0.31 4.43
C SER A 57 16.64 1.21 5.13
N LEU A 58 16.51 2.45 4.69
CA LEU A 58 15.55 3.40 5.24
C LEU A 58 14.27 3.39 4.40
N ILE A 59 13.22 2.77 4.93
CA ILE A 59 11.98 2.54 4.18
C ILE A 59 11.32 3.83 3.63
N PRO A 60 11.22 4.95 4.37
CA PRO A 60 10.70 6.19 3.78
C PRO A 60 11.51 6.63 2.56
N ARG A 61 12.84 6.54 2.62
CA ARG A 61 13.72 6.92 1.51
C ARG A 61 13.56 5.97 0.32
N ALA A 62 13.39 4.66 0.58
CA ALA A 62 13.10 3.68 -0.46
C ALA A 62 11.81 4.03 -1.22
N ARG A 63 10.74 4.34 -0.51
CA ARG A 63 9.47 4.72 -1.11
C ARG A 63 9.59 6.01 -1.93
N ASN A 64 10.29 7.02 -1.41
CA ASN A 64 10.51 8.28 -2.14
C ASN A 64 11.32 8.09 -3.43
N TYR A 65 12.30 7.20 -3.45
CA TYR A 65 13.04 6.84 -4.67
C TYR A 65 12.15 6.14 -5.69
N LEU A 66 11.32 5.21 -5.25
CA LEU A 66 10.37 4.53 -6.11
C LEU A 66 9.35 5.49 -6.73
N VAL A 67 8.86 6.45 -5.95
CA VAL A 67 7.98 7.51 -6.47
C VAL A 67 8.72 8.41 -7.46
N ASP A 68 9.96 8.81 -7.20
CA ASP A 68 10.74 9.64 -8.12
C ASP A 68 10.94 8.96 -9.48
N GLU A 69 11.22 7.66 -9.50
CA GLU A 69 11.31 6.86 -10.73
C GLU A 69 9.94 6.75 -11.44
N PHE A 70 8.87 6.52 -10.69
CA PHE A 70 7.52 6.52 -11.22
C PHE A 70 7.14 7.87 -11.85
N MET A 71 7.42 8.99 -11.17
CA MET A 71 7.10 10.33 -11.67
C MET A 71 7.82 10.67 -12.99
N ARG A 72 9.00 10.09 -13.23
CA ARG A 72 9.78 10.23 -14.48
C ARG A 72 9.32 9.30 -15.59
N SER A 73 8.43 8.38 -15.32
CA SER A 73 7.94 7.39 -16.27
C SER A 73 6.64 7.87 -16.96
N HIS A 74 6.15 7.07 -17.89
CA HIS A 74 4.85 7.28 -18.56
C HIS A 74 3.68 6.58 -17.84
N TYR A 75 3.93 5.86 -16.75
CA TYR A 75 2.90 5.14 -15.99
C TYR A 75 1.95 6.11 -15.30
N THR A 76 0.68 5.72 -15.20
CA THR A 76 -0.40 6.52 -14.62
C THR A 76 -0.70 6.16 -13.16
N HIS A 77 -0.44 4.91 -12.79
CA HIS A 77 -0.69 4.35 -11.47
C HIS A 77 0.59 3.76 -10.90
N LEU A 78 0.93 4.15 -9.68
CA LEU A 78 1.94 3.49 -8.87
C LEU A 78 1.24 2.46 -7.99
N MET A 79 1.71 1.21 -7.99
CA MET A 79 1.24 0.15 -7.12
C MET A 79 2.37 -0.28 -6.18
N PHE A 80 2.32 0.09 -4.92
CA PHE A 80 3.20 -0.47 -3.91
C PHE A 80 2.75 -1.86 -3.52
N ILE A 81 3.69 -2.82 -3.57
CA ILE A 81 3.53 -4.15 -3.00
C ILE A 81 4.83 -4.51 -2.28
N ASP A 82 4.76 -4.79 -0.99
CA ASP A 82 5.95 -5.19 -0.24
C ASP A 82 6.38 -6.62 -0.59
N ALA A 83 7.70 -6.88 -0.51
CA ALA A 83 8.34 -8.12 -0.99
C ALA A 83 7.91 -9.40 -0.25
N ASP A 84 7.08 -9.29 0.76
CA ASP A 84 6.55 -10.37 1.61
C ASP A 84 5.02 -10.42 1.64
N ILE A 85 4.34 -9.65 0.78
CA ILE A 85 2.89 -9.71 0.60
C ILE A 85 2.52 -10.76 -0.46
N HIS A 86 1.60 -11.65 -0.11
CA HIS A 86 0.91 -12.54 -1.04
C HIS A 86 -0.43 -11.92 -1.44
N PHE A 87 -0.74 -11.93 -2.72
CA PHE A 87 -1.94 -11.30 -3.28
C PHE A 87 -2.49 -12.09 -4.48
N ASP A 88 -3.78 -11.93 -4.78
CA ASP A 88 -4.37 -12.37 -6.04
C ASP A 88 -4.09 -11.30 -7.12
N PRO A 89 -3.58 -11.66 -8.31
CA PRO A 89 -3.41 -10.75 -9.44
C PRO A 89 -4.67 -9.94 -9.79
N ASN A 90 -5.84 -10.54 -9.64
CA ASN A 90 -7.12 -9.88 -9.90
C ASN A 90 -7.41 -8.73 -8.91
N ASP A 91 -6.81 -8.74 -7.72
CA ASP A 91 -6.93 -7.63 -6.78
C ASP A 91 -6.29 -6.35 -7.34
N VAL A 92 -5.12 -6.45 -7.99
CA VAL A 92 -4.47 -5.30 -8.64
C VAL A 92 -5.35 -4.75 -9.77
N LEU A 93 -5.94 -5.63 -10.58
CA LEU A 93 -6.86 -5.23 -11.65
C LEU A 93 -8.14 -4.58 -11.07
N THR A 94 -8.64 -5.12 -9.98
CA THR A 94 -9.81 -4.58 -9.27
C THR A 94 -9.54 -3.18 -8.72
N LEU A 95 -8.37 -2.95 -8.11
CA LEU A 95 -7.98 -1.61 -7.66
C LEU A 95 -7.96 -0.61 -8.81
N ALA A 96 -7.36 -0.99 -9.95
CA ALA A 96 -7.32 -0.15 -11.14
C ALA A 96 -8.73 0.12 -11.70
N ALA A 97 -9.61 -0.90 -11.73
CA ALA A 97 -10.98 -0.80 -12.23
C ALA A 97 -11.89 0.06 -11.34
N LEU A 98 -11.62 0.14 -10.04
CA LEU A 98 -12.36 1.00 -9.11
C LEU A 98 -12.04 2.48 -9.25
N ASP A 99 -11.00 2.82 -9.98
CA ASP A 99 -10.62 4.18 -10.39
C ASP A 99 -10.54 5.22 -9.25
N LYS A 100 -10.12 4.80 -8.05
CA LYS A 100 -9.89 5.68 -6.91
C LYS A 100 -8.49 6.28 -6.95
N ASP A 101 -8.34 7.50 -6.41
CA ASP A 101 -7.04 8.18 -6.42
C ASP A 101 -6.03 7.51 -5.51
N ILE A 102 -6.48 7.02 -4.35
CA ILE A 102 -5.69 6.25 -3.37
C ILE A 102 -6.56 5.10 -2.89
N ILE A 103 -6.08 3.87 -3.11
CA ILE A 103 -6.84 2.66 -2.75
C ILE A 103 -5.90 1.50 -2.44
N GLY A 104 -6.28 0.62 -1.51
CA GLY A 104 -5.50 -0.56 -1.19
C GLY A 104 -6.30 -1.69 -0.58
N GLY A 105 -5.62 -2.78 -0.24
CA GLY A 105 -6.18 -3.94 0.46
C GLY A 105 -5.64 -4.07 1.88
N PRO A 106 -6.42 -4.65 2.81
CA PRO A 106 -5.97 -4.92 4.16
C PRO A 106 -5.04 -6.12 4.18
N TYR A 107 -3.83 -5.97 4.67
CA TYR A 107 -2.94 -7.09 4.95
C TYR A 107 -2.72 -7.25 6.45
N PRO A 108 -2.55 -8.50 6.95
CA PRO A 108 -2.39 -8.75 8.38
C PRO A 108 -1.03 -8.26 8.89
N LYS A 109 -0.97 -7.84 10.13
CA LYS A 109 0.29 -7.65 10.86
C LYS A 109 0.97 -9.01 11.07
N LYS A 110 2.29 -9.02 11.20
CA LYS A 110 3.07 -10.25 11.50
C LYS A 110 2.93 -10.65 12.97
N CYS A 111 1.71 -10.89 13.40
CA CYS A 111 1.38 -11.34 14.74
C CYS A 111 0.18 -12.29 14.72
N ILE A 112 0.03 -13.09 15.76
CA ILE A 112 -1.15 -13.92 15.97
C ILE A 112 -2.00 -13.27 17.07
N ALA A 113 -3.21 -12.86 16.73
CA ALA A 113 -4.17 -12.25 17.64
C ALA A 113 -4.88 -13.32 18.50
N TRP A 114 -4.16 -13.89 19.49
CA TRP A 114 -4.64 -15.00 20.32
C TRP A 114 -5.98 -14.73 21.00
N GLU A 115 -6.29 -13.47 21.34
CA GLU A 115 -7.58 -13.11 21.91
C GLU A 115 -8.73 -13.30 20.92
N LYS A 116 -8.51 -12.95 19.64
CA LYS A 116 -9.51 -13.18 18.59
C LYS A 116 -9.73 -14.67 18.34
N VAL A 117 -8.63 -15.45 18.34
CA VAL A 117 -8.72 -16.93 18.24
C VAL A 117 -9.53 -17.50 19.39
N ARG A 118 -9.25 -17.10 20.65
CA ARG A 118 -10.02 -17.54 21.80
C ARG A 118 -11.50 -17.17 21.69
N ASN A 119 -11.81 -15.95 21.33
CA ASN A 119 -13.19 -15.49 21.18
C ASN A 119 -13.94 -16.29 20.07
N ALA A 120 -13.25 -16.65 19.00
CA ALA A 120 -13.82 -17.49 17.94
C ALA A 120 -14.14 -18.90 18.45
N VAL A 121 -13.25 -19.51 19.25
CA VAL A 121 -13.49 -20.81 19.89
C VAL A 121 -14.66 -20.72 20.88
N ASP A 122 -14.64 -19.72 21.78
CA ASP A 122 -15.68 -19.54 22.80
C ASP A 122 -17.07 -19.26 22.17
N SER A 123 -17.11 -18.77 20.95
CA SER A 123 -18.34 -18.53 20.17
C SER A 123 -18.80 -19.73 19.34
N GLY A 124 -18.13 -20.88 19.44
CA GLY A 124 -18.47 -22.10 18.71
C GLY A 124 -18.15 -22.07 17.21
N LEU A 125 -17.40 -21.09 16.72
CA LEU A 125 -17.10 -20.95 15.29
C LEU A 125 -16.17 -22.06 14.76
N ALA A 126 -15.47 -22.75 15.64
CA ALA A 126 -14.54 -23.83 15.32
C ALA A 126 -15.11 -25.22 15.56
N ASP A 127 -16.37 -25.36 15.98
CA ASP A 127 -16.97 -26.66 16.41
C ASP A 127 -17.05 -27.64 15.25
N GLU A 128 -17.33 -27.19 14.04
CA GLU A 128 -17.43 -28.06 12.86
C GLU A 128 -16.08 -28.21 12.13
N ASP A 129 -15.28 -27.14 12.04
CA ASP A 129 -13.96 -27.12 11.37
C ASP A 129 -12.99 -26.22 12.12
N PRO A 130 -12.00 -26.76 12.86
CA PRO A 130 -11.02 -25.96 13.55
C PRO A 130 -10.10 -25.15 12.63
N ASN A 131 -9.99 -25.50 11.33
CA ASN A 131 -9.15 -24.72 10.39
C ASN A 131 -9.72 -23.32 10.12
N VAL A 132 -11.00 -23.08 10.40
CA VAL A 132 -11.61 -21.75 10.30
C VAL A 132 -10.92 -20.73 11.21
N LEU A 133 -10.25 -21.17 12.29
CA LEU A 133 -9.53 -20.30 13.23
C LEU A 133 -8.39 -19.53 12.57
N GLU A 134 -7.83 -20.02 11.46
CA GLU A 134 -6.82 -19.30 10.68
C GLU A 134 -7.31 -17.89 10.29
N LYS A 135 -8.59 -17.74 9.96
CA LYS A 135 -9.20 -16.45 9.59
C LYS A 135 -9.30 -15.45 10.75
N TYR A 136 -9.16 -15.92 11.98
CA TYR A 136 -9.23 -15.11 13.19
C TYR A 136 -7.86 -14.77 13.79
N THR A 137 -6.78 -15.21 13.16
CA THR A 137 -5.41 -14.93 13.63
C THR A 137 -4.95 -13.53 13.31
N GLY A 138 -5.54 -12.87 12.30
CA GLY A 138 -5.06 -11.61 11.75
C GLY A 138 -5.51 -10.38 12.54
N ASP A 139 -4.58 -9.43 12.68
CA ASP A 139 -4.86 -8.03 12.96
C ASP A 139 -4.36 -7.19 11.79
N TYR A 140 -5.20 -6.33 11.22
CA TYR A 140 -4.95 -5.73 9.90
C TYR A 140 -4.35 -4.33 9.99
N VAL A 141 -3.58 -3.95 8.94
CA VAL A 141 -2.89 -2.66 8.87
C VAL A 141 -3.80 -1.64 8.19
N PHE A 142 -4.65 -1.00 8.96
CA PHE A 142 -5.40 0.20 8.58
C PHE A 142 -6.00 0.87 9.82
N ASN A 143 -6.34 2.14 9.71
CA ASN A 143 -7.10 2.87 10.72
C ASN A 143 -8.39 3.40 10.09
N PRO A 144 -9.57 3.10 10.67
CA PRO A 144 -10.84 3.63 10.18
C PRO A 144 -10.94 5.14 10.45
N VAL A 145 -11.81 5.83 9.71
CA VAL A 145 -12.21 7.19 10.05
C VAL A 145 -12.90 7.16 11.41
N GLU A 146 -12.71 8.20 12.22
CA GLU A 146 -13.33 8.32 13.55
C GLU A 146 -14.84 8.06 13.51
N ASN A 147 -15.35 7.39 14.56
CA ASN A 147 -16.75 6.97 14.69
C ASN A 147 -17.26 5.92 13.66
N THR A 148 -16.37 5.27 12.94
CA THR A 148 -16.72 4.12 12.10
C THR A 148 -16.87 2.87 12.96
N HIS A 149 -18.09 2.50 13.33
CA HIS A 149 -18.38 1.31 14.17
C HIS A 149 -18.60 0.04 13.35
N LYS A 150 -18.87 0.16 12.05
CA LYS A 150 -19.11 -0.98 11.14
C LYS A 150 -18.49 -0.69 9.78
N ILE A 151 -17.79 -1.66 9.24
CA ILE A 151 -17.22 -1.66 7.90
C ILE A 151 -18.05 -2.59 7.02
N GLN A 152 -18.54 -2.07 5.89
CA GLN A 152 -19.21 -2.89 4.88
C GLN A 152 -18.15 -3.62 4.05
N ILE A 153 -18.16 -4.96 4.09
CA ILE A 153 -17.12 -5.77 3.47
C ILE A 153 -17.23 -5.79 1.93
N SER A 154 -18.40 -5.49 1.37
CA SER A 154 -18.66 -5.64 -0.06
C SER A 154 -18.35 -4.41 -0.93
N GLU A 155 -17.91 -3.31 -0.34
CA GLU A 155 -17.64 -2.04 -1.04
C GLU A 155 -16.34 -1.39 -0.55
N PRO A 156 -15.68 -0.55 -1.38
CA PRO A 156 -14.55 0.24 -0.92
C PRO A 156 -14.98 1.20 0.20
N VAL A 157 -14.21 1.22 1.29
CA VAL A 157 -14.51 2.02 2.47
C VAL A 157 -13.50 3.14 2.62
N ASP A 158 -13.97 4.38 2.85
CA ASP A 158 -13.09 5.49 3.21
C ASP A 158 -12.48 5.22 4.59
N THR A 159 -11.16 5.30 4.69
CA THR A 159 -10.39 5.04 5.89
C THR A 159 -9.47 6.22 6.21
N LEU A 160 -9.06 6.35 7.46
CA LEU A 160 -8.12 7.38 7.85
C LEU A 160 -6.73 7.10 7.26
N GLU A 161 -6.27 5.88 7.38
CA GLU A 161 -4.92 5.46 6.99
C GLU A 161 -4.91 3.99 6.57
N ILE A 162 -4.11 3.65 5.57
CA ILE A 162 -3.80 2.27 5.15
C ILE A 162 -2.30 2.11 4.98
N GLY A 163 -1.81 0.87 5.03
CA GLY A 163 -0.40 0.57 4.82
C GLY A 163 -0.01 0.51 3.34
N THR A 164 1.22 0.86 3.03
CA THR A 164 1.79 0.81 1.67
C THR A 164 2.18 -0.59 1.21
N GLY A 165 2.03 -1.62 2.04
CA GLY A 165 2.30 -3.01 1.65
C GLY A 165 1.43 -3.51 0.50
N PHE A 166 0.25 -2.88 0.28
CA PHE A 166 -0.60 -3.11 -0.89
C PHE A 166 -1.47 -1.87 -1.16
N MET A 167 -0.91 -0.87 -1.84
CA MET A 167 -1.55 0.43 -2.09
C MET A 167 -1.31 0.91 -3.52
N MET A 168 -2.40 1.27 -4.21
CA MET A 168 -2.36 1.91 -5.53
C MET A 168 -2.63 3.41 -5.40
N ILE A 169 -1.85 4.22 -6.13
CA ILE A 169 -1.92 5.69 -6.08
C ILE A 169 -1.82 6.23 -7.51
N LYS A 170 -2.75 7.11 -7.89
CA LYS A 170 -2.68 7.81 -9.17
C LYS A 170 -1.56 8.85 -9.19
N LYS A 171 -0.95 9.05 -10.35
CA LYS A 171 0.13 10.03 -10.55
C LYS A 171 -0.27 11.44 -10.12
N GLN A 172 -1.53 11.84 -10.35
CA GLN A 172 -2.02 13.17 -10.01
C GLN A 172 -1.87 13.49 -8.52
N VAL A 173 -2.07 12.51 -7.64
CA VAL A 173 -1.91 12.68 -6.18
C VAL A 173 -0.50 13.18 -5.83
N PHE A 174 0.52 12.62 -6.47
CA PHE A 174 1.91 13.04 -6.24
C PHE A 174 2.23 14.41 -6.83
N LEU A 175 1.61 14.77 -7.97
CA LEU A 175 1.74 16.12 -8.53
C LEU A 175 1.17 17.16 -7.58
N ASP A 176 -0.03 16.94 -7.10
CA ASP A 176 -0.73 17.85 -6.17
C ASP A 176 0.00 17.91 -4.82
N PHE A 177 0.53 16.77 -4.33
CA PHE A 177 1.33 16.74 -3.11
C PHE A 177 2.58 17.61 -3.23
N LYS A 178 3.29 17.51 -4.34
CA LYS A 178 4.49 18.30 -4.59
C LYS A 178 4.19 19.80 -4.69
N GLU A 179 3.04 20.17 -5.24
CA GLU A 179 2.58 21.57 -5.33
C GLU A 179 2.15 22.09 -3.96
N ALA A 180 1.40 21.30 -3.19
CA ALA A 180 0.90 21.69 -1.88
C ALA A 180 2.01 21.77 -0.81
N PHE A 181 3.05 20.93 -0.90
CA PHE A 181 4.10 20.81 0.11
C PHE A 181 5.52 20.94 -0.48
N PRO A 182 5.87 22.05 -1.17
CA PRO A 182 7.16 22.19 -1.87
C PRO A 182 8.38 22.10 -0.95
N GLN A 183 8.20 22.33 0.35
CA GLN A 183 9.27 22.26 1.37
C GLN A 183 9.83 20.86 1.59
N PHE A 184 9.14 19.79 1.17
CA PHE A 184 9.60 18.41 1.32
C PHE A 184 10.59 17.96 0.24
N SER A 185 11.14 18.90 -0.52
CA SER A 185 12.19 18.61 -1.50
C SER A 185 13.55 18.46 -0.81
N TYR A 186 14.30 17.40 -1.13
CA TYR A 186 15.61 17.14 -0.55
C TYR A 186 16.63 16.65 -1.59
N LYS A 187 17.92 16.79 -1.26
CA LYS A 187 19.02 16.21 -2.05
C LYS A 187 19.29 14.78 -1.61
N PRO A 188 19.37 13.81 -2.53
CA PRO A 188 19.72 12.45 -2.18
C PRO A 188 21.20 12.32 -1.80
N ASP A 189 21.48 11.51 -0.77
CA ASP A 189 22.86 11.24 -0.34
C ASP A 189 23.61 10.27 -1.27
N HIS A 190 22.89 9.47 -2.05
CA HIS A 190 23.44 8.39 -2.87
C HIS A 190 23.50 8.77 -4.35
N ASN A 191 24.56 9.45 -4.76
CA ASN A 191 24.79 9.87 -6.16
C ASN A 191 25.38 8.79 -7.07
N ARG A 192 25.60 7.57 -6.59
CA ARG A 192 26.44 6.55 -7.24
C ARG A 192 25.72 5.31 -7.75
N SER A 193 24.39 5.21 -7.64
CA SER A 193 23.67 4.07 -8.21
C SER A 193 23.44 4.27 -9.71
N GLU A 194 23.35 3.19 -10.47
CA GLU A 194 23.01 3.22 -11.90
C GLU A 194 21.69 3.95 -12.18
N HIS A 195 20.80 3.99 -11.18
CA HIS A 195 19.50 4.67 -11.23
C HIS A 195 19.59 6.17 -10.96
N PHE A 196 20.71 6.67 -10.41
CA PHE A 196 20.95 8.04 -10.05
C PHE A 196 22.04 8.68 -10.92
N LYS A 197 21.68 9.21 -12.08
CA LYS A 197 22.58 10.01 -12.91
C LYS A 197 22.22 11.49 -12.80
N GLY A 198 23.16 12.29 -12.26
CA GLY A 198 23.07 13.75 -12.17
C GLY A 198 22.52 14.30 -10.85
N ASP A 199 22.63 15.62 -10.69
CA ASP A 199 22.08 16.36 -9.56
C ASP A 199 20.57 16.50 -9.73
N ARG A 200 19.79 15.85 -8.87
CA ARG A 200 18.34 16.00 -8.82
C ARG A 200 17.86 16.03 -7.37
N ASN A 201 16.85 16.83 -7.10
CA ASN A 201 16.12 16.75 -5.85
C ASN A 201 15.04 15.68 -5.94
N ILE A 202 14.85 14.95 -4.86
CA ILE A 202 13.73 14.04 -4.62
C ILE A 202 12.74 14.73 -3.72
N HIS A 203 11.47 14.35 -3.82
CA HIS A 203 10.44 14.86 -2.93
C HIS A 203 10.08 13.79 -1.90
N ALA A 204 10.00 14.16 -0.62
CA ALA A 204 9.61 13.27 0.47
C ALA A 204 8.08 13.21 0.56
N TYR A 205 7.49 12.28 -0.18
CA TYR A 205 6.07 11.93 -0.09
C TYR A 205 5.78 11.04 1.12
N PHE A 206 6.79 10.31 1.56
CA PHE A 206 6.76 9.36 2.66
C PHE A 206 7.83 9.76 3.67
N ASP A 207 7.42 10.04 4.91
CA ASP A 207 8.33 10.39 6.01
C ASP A 207 7.74 9.92 7.34
N THR A 208 8.51 10.00 8.42
CA THR A 208 8.08 9.65 9.76
C THR A 208 8.10 10.89 10.65
N VAL A 209 6.98 11.18 11.31
CA VAL A 209 6.84 12.40 12.12
C VAL A 209 6.01 12.13 13.37
N ILE A 210 6.16 12.99 14.39
CA ILE A 210 5.21 13.07 15.49
C ILE A 210 4.03 13.93 15.03
N ASP A 211 2.82 13.34 15.03
CA ASP A 211 1.58 14.02 14.66
C ASP A 211 1.13 14.93 15.80
N SER A 212 1.74 16.10 15.89
CA SER A 212 1.36 17.13 16.85
C SER A 212 0.80 18.36 16.13
N GLU A 213 -0.18 19.01 16.73
CA GLU A 213 -0.79 20.23 16.21
C GLU A 213 0.26 21.33 15.99
N ALA A 214 1.25 21.41 16.89
CA ALA A 214 2.35 22.37 16.79
C ALA A 214 3.26 22.11 15.59
N TYR A 215 3.41 20.86 15.16
CA TYR A 215 4.35 20.45 14.12
C TYR A 215 3.72 20.36 12.72
N LEU A 216 2.51 19.82 12.63
CA LEU A 216 1.87 19.53 11.35
C LEU A 216 0.53 20.26 11.15
N GLY A 217 -0.10 20.82 12.19
CA GLY A 217 -1.49 21.25 12.13
C GLY A 217 -2.37 20.08 11.62
N SER A 218 -2.36 18.98 12.37
CA SER A 218 -2.89 17.68 11.96
C SER A 218 -4.33 17.72 11.44
N VAL A 219 -4.66 16.84 10.51
CA VAL A 219 -6.03 16.63 10.02
C VAL A 219 -6.96 16.15 11.13
N SER A 220 -6.42 15.42 12.10
CA SER A 220 -7.16 14.87 13.25
C SER A 220 -7.09 15.71 14.54
N GLY A 221 -6.51 16.90 14.47
CA GLY A 221 -6.34 17.79 15.66
C GLY A 221 -5.10 17.46 16.49
N GLY A 222 -4.16 16.66 15.97
CA GLY A 222 -2.96 16.21 16.66
C GLY A 222 -3.22 15.00 17.55
N SER A 223 -2.74 13.84 17.12
CA SER A 223 -2.91 12.60 17.88
C SER A 223 -1.73 12.30 18.81
N ASP A 224 -0.67 13.12 18.77
CA ASP A 224 0.63 12.89 19.40
C ASP A 224 1.26 11.51 19.06
N ARG A 225 0.76 10.87 18.00
CA ARG A 225 1.29 9.60 17.50
C ARG A 225 2.57 9.83 16.72
N TYR A 226 3.50 8.90 16.82
CA TYR A 226 4.60 8.79 15.87
C TYR A 226 4.08 8.08 14.62
N LEU A 227 3.86 8.81 13.53
CA LEU A 227 3.35 8.27 12.28
C LEU A 227 4.44 7.51 11.54
N SER A 228 4.10 6.33 11.02
CA SER A 228 4.87 5.65 9.99
C SER A 228 4.78 6.41 8.66
N GLU A 229 5.64 6.06 7.72
CA GLU A 229 5.74 6.75 6.42
C GLU A 229 4.45 6.68 5.60
N ASP A 230 3.75 5.55 5.68
CA ASP A 230 2.47 5.33 5.01
C ASP A 230 1.35 6.16 5.64
N TYR A 231 1.30 6.24 6.96
CA TYR A 231 0.33 7.07 7.68
C TYR A 231 0.61 8.56 7.50
N PHE A 232 1.87 8.96 7.45
CA PHE A 232 2.25 10.31 7.07
C PHE A 232 1.68 10.68 5.69
N PHE A 233 1.92 9.84 4.68
CA PHE A 233 1.39 10.07 3.33
C PHE A 233 -0.14 10.18 3.35
N CYS A 234 -0.84 9.26 4.01
CA CYS A 234 -2.29 9.28 4.11
C CYS A 234 -2.81 10.58 4.76
N GLN A 235 -2.22 11.01 5.87
CA GLN A 235 -2.61 12.24 6.55
C GLN A 235 -2.43 13.48 5.66
N PHE A 236 -1.32 13.57 4.94
CA PHE A 236 -1.05 14.69 4.03
C PHE A 236 -1.94 14.66 2.78
N ALA A 237 -2.23 13.48 2.25
CA ALA A 237 -3.20 13.31 1.17
C ALA A 237 -4.61 13.78 1.60
N ARG A 238 -5.03 13.47 2.82
CA ARG A 238 -6.29 13.96 3.38
C ARG A 238 -6.31 15.48 3.56
N LYS A 239 -5.20 16.11 3.93
CA LYS A 239 -5.08 17.59 3.97
C LYS A 239 -5.32 18.24 2.60
N MET A 240 -4.97 17.56 1.52
CA MET A 240 -5.26 18.00 0.16
C MET A 240 -6.72 17.73 -0.28
N GLY A 241 -7.53 17.06 0.55
CA GLY A 241 -8.91 16.72 0.25
C GLY A 241 -9.11 15.34 -0.39
N TYR A 242 -8.06 14.53 -0.53
CA TYR A 242 -8.17 13.16 -1.01
C TYR A 242 -8.82 12.24 0.01
N GLN A 243 -9.57 11.24 -0.47
CA GLN A 243 -10.07 10.13 0.32
C GLN A 243 -9.13 8.93 0.14
N ILE A 244 -9.00 8.12 1.19
CA ILE A 244 -8.20 6.91 1.22
C ILE A 244 -9.14 5.70 1.27
N PHE A 245 -9.15 4.88 0.22
CA PHE A 245 -10.06 3.76 0.14
C PHE A 245 -9.39 2.43 0.50
N LEU A 246 -10.09 1.62 1.27
CA LEU A 246 -9.73 0.24 1.58
C LEU A 246 -10.73 -0.70 0.91
N CYS A 247 -10.26 -1.81 0.34
CA CYS A 247 -11.09 -2.91 -0.19
C CYS A 247 -11.14 -4.07 0.83
N PRO A 248 -12.09 -4.09 1.78
CA PRO A 248 -12.05 -5.00 2.94
C PRO A 248 -12.21 -6.49 2.58
N TRP A 249 -12.69 -6.79 1.38
CA TRP A 249 -12.90 -8.17 0.88
C TRP A 249 -11.64 -8.83 0.33
N MET A 250 -10.53 -8.08 0.15
CA MET A 250 -9.30 -8.63 -0.38
C MET A 250 -8.60 -9.49 0.67
N GLU A 251 -8.23 -10.70 0.29
CA GLU A 251 -7.54 -11.66 1.16
C GLU A 251 -6.04 -11.65 0.87
N LEU A 252 -5.31 -10.77 1.55
CA LEU A 252 -3.87 -10.65 1.42
C LEU A 252 -3.15 -11.46 2.49
N GLY A 253 -2.04 -12.12 2.12
CA GLY A 253 -1.14 -12.79 3.05
C GLY A 253 0.09 -11.94 3.34
N HIS A 254 0.61 -12.00 4.59
CA HIS A 254 1.83 -11.30 4.97
C HIS A 254 2.83 -12.30 5.57
N MET A 255 3.88 -12.59 4.83
CA MET A 255 4.90 -13.56 5.25
C MET A 255 5.73 -13.02 6.41
N GLY A 256 5.86 -13.82 7.46
CA GLY A 256 6.68 -13.52 8.62
C GLY A 256 7.37 -14.78 9.17
N SER A 257 8.32 -14.60 10.05
CA SER A 257 8.96 -15.69 10.78
C SER A 257 8.22 -15.93 12.10
N TYR A 258 7.99 -17.18 12.45
CA TYR A 258 7.49 -17.59 13.76
C TYR A 258 8.49 -18.57 14.40
N VAL A 259 8.73 -18.43 15.70
CA VAL A 259 9.62 -19.32 16.46
C VAL A 259 8.76 -20.38 17.14
N PHE A 260 8.98 -21.66 16.75
CA PHE A 260 8.30 -22.83 17.32
C PHE A 260 9.08 -23.40 18.49
#